data_a7142c26ea6bc0233249d15e7e5311af
#
_entry.id   a7142c26ea6bc0233249d15e7e5311af
#
_cell.length_a   1.000
_cell.length_b   1.000
_cell.length_c   1.000
_cell.angle_alpha   90.00
_cell.angle_beta   90.00
_cell.angle_gamma   90.00
#
_symmetry.space_group_name_H-M   'P 1'
#
loop_
_entity.id
_entity.type
_entity.pdbx_description
1 polymer ?
#
loop_
_entity_poly.entity_id
_entity_poly.type
_entity_poly.pdbx_seq_one_letter_code
_entity_poly.pdbx_strand_id
1 'polypeptide(L)' 'MDKEVLEILLKANNKYLCELFQYTNQKYFECYIDDNKEGMNYYKEIFDSIGEELRKRNYWSY' A
#
# COMPACT_ATOMS: atom_id res chain seq x y z
N MET A 1 -7.14 -6.11 5.40
CA MET A 1 -5.94 -6.94 5.64
C MET A 1 -5.74 -7.11 7.13
N ASP A 2 -5.27 -8.29 7.52
CA ASP A 2 -4.94 -8.54 8.92
C ASP A 2 -3.82 -7.61 9.37
N LYS A 3 -3.99 -6.99 10.52
CA LYS A 3 -3.05 -6.01 11.06
C LYS A 3 -1.66 -6.61 11.28
N GLU A 4 -1.60 -7.87 11.74
CA GLU A 4 -0.31 -8.54 11.95
C GLU A 4 0.43 -8.74 10.63
N VAL A 5 -0.28 -9.13 9.59
CA VAL A 5 0.32 -9.31 8.26
C VAL A 5 0.84 -7.98 7.75
N LEU A 6 0.08 -6.90 7.92
CA LEU A 6 0.50 -5.58 7.51
C LEU A 6 1.77 -5.13 8.26
N GLU A 7 1.83 -5.37 9.57
CA GLU A 7 3.02 -5.03 10.35
C GLU A 7 4.25 -5.77 9.85
N ILE A 8 4.10 -7.04 9.48
CA ILE A 8 5.21 -7.83 8.92
C ILE A 8 5.65 -7.22 7.58
N LEU A 9 4.70 -6.88 6.72
CA LEU A 9 5.01 -6.27 5.42
C LEU A 9 5.77 -4.96 5.58
N LEU A 10 5.40 -4.15 6.57
CA LEU A 10 6.02 -2.85 6.79
C LEU A 10 7.46 -2.94 7.29
N LYS A 11 7.93 -4.13 7.64
CA LYS A 11 9.35 -4.35 8.00
C LYS A 11 10.23 -4.65 6.80
N ALA A 12 9.64 -4.79 5.61
CA ALA A 12 10.39 -5.10 4.40
C ALA A 12 11.28 -3.92 3.99
N ASN A 13 12.23 -4.18 3.07
CA ASN A 13 13.12 -3.13 2.61
C ASN A 13 12.38 -2.13 1.71
N ASN A 14 13.03 -0.98 1.48
CA ASN A 14 12.42 0.12 0.73
C ASN A 14 12.03 -0.28 -0.69
N LYS A 15 12.88 -1.06 -1.36
CA LYS A 15 12.60 -1.48 -2.73
C LYS A 15 11.33 -2.31 -2.80
N TYR A 16 11.19 -3.27 -1.88
CA TYR A 16 9.99 -4.12 -1.84
C TYR A 16 8.75 -3.28 -1.55
N LEU A 17 8.85 -2.37 -0.59
CA LEU A 17 7.71 -1.51 -0.24
C LEU A 17 7.30 -0.62 -1.41
N CYS A 18 8.26 -0.09 -2.16
CA CYS A 18 7.94 0.72 -3.34
C CYS A 18 7.22 -0.09 -4.41
N GLU A 19 7.70 -1.32 -4.66
CA GLU A 19 7.08 -2.20 -5.64
C GLU A 19 5.65 -2.57 -5.21
N LEU A 20 5.48 -2.87 -3.93
CA LEU A 20 4.16 -3.21 -3.39
C LEU A 20 3.22 -2.00 -3.44
N PHE A 21 3.74 -0.80 -3.17
CA PHE A 21 2.96 0.43 -3.28
C PHE A 21 2.43 0.60 -4.70
N GLN A 22 3.29 0.44 -5.70
CA GLN A 22 2.88 0.57 -7.10
C GLN A 22 1.84 -0.48 -7.47
N TYR A 23 2.05 -1.72 -7.02
CA TYR A 23 1.12 -2.81 -7.30
C TYR A 23 -0.26 -2.52 -6.68
N THR A 24 -0.30 -2.12 -5.41
CA THR A 24 -1.57 -1.88 -4.74
C THR A 24 -2.28 -0.65 -5.29
N ASN A 25 -1.54 0.37 -5.73
CA ASN A 25 -2.13 1.52 -6.42
C ASN A 25 -2.78 1.11 -7.72
N GLN A 26 -2.12 0.26 -8.50
CA GLN A 26 -2.67 -0.22 -9.76
C GLN A 26 -3.96 -1.03 -9.50
N LYS A 27 -3.93 -1.90 -8.49
CA LYS A 27 -5.11 -2.68 -8.13
C LYS A 27 -6.25 -1.80 -7.64
N TYR A 28 -5.94 -0.76 -6.88
CA TYR A 28 -6.94 0.22 -6.46
C TYR A 28 -7.61 0.86 -7.68
N PHE A 29 -6.82 1.26 -8.66
CA PHE A 29 -7.34 1.89 -9.87
C PHE A 29 -8.23 0.94 -10.65
N GLU A 30 -7.84 -0.34 -10.76
CA GLU A 30 -8.67 -1.35 -11.42
C GLU A 30 -10.00 -1.52 -10.70
N CYS A 31 -9.97 -1.54 -9.36
CA CYS A 31 -11.20 -1.62 -8.58
C CYS A 31 -12.08 -0.39 -8.77
N TYR A 32 -11.48 0.78 -8.92
CA TYR A 32 -12.20 2.01 -9.20
C TYR A 32 -12.95 1.92 -10.53
N ILE A 33 -12.29 1.42 -11.56
CA ILE A 33 -12.90 1.25 -12.88
C ILE A 33 -14.07 0.26 -12.81
N ASP A 34 -13.91 -0.82 -12.04
CA ASP A 34 -14.90 -1.88 -11.89
C ASP A 34 -15.99 -1.53 -10.87
N ASP A 35 -15.91 -0.36 -10.24
CA ASP A 35 -16.81 0.05 -9.17
C ASP A 35 -16.83 -0.94 -8.00
N ASN A 36 -15.68 -1.53 -7.71
CA ASN A 36 -15.52 -2.47 -6.61
C ASN A 36 -15.05 -1.74 -5.35
N LYS A 37 -15.99 -1.26 -4.55
CA LYS A 37 -15.68 -0.44 -3.38
C LYS A 37 -14.94 -1.20 -2.28
N GLU A 38 -15.25 -2.49 -2.11
CA GLU A 38 -14.53 -3.31 -1.12
C GLU A 38 -13.06 -3.46 -1.48
N GLY A 39 -12.79 -3.72 -2.76
CA GLY A 39 -11.42 -3.81 -3.25
C GLY A 39 -10.68 -2.49 -3.12
N MET A 40 -11.35 -1.37 -3.42
CA MET A 40 -10.77 -0.04 -3.25
C MET A 40 -10.34 0.20 -1.81
N ASN A 41 -11.21 -0.09 -0.85
CA ASN A 41 -10.89 0.10 0.56
C ASN A 41 -9.75 -0.81 1.00
N TYR A 42 -9.74 -2.05 0.53
CA TYR A 42 -8.69 -3.02 0.85
C TYR A 42 -7.32 -2.53 0.40
N TYR A 43 -7.20 -2.17 -0.87
CA TYR A 43 -5.92 -1.75 -1.43
C TYR A 43 -5.48 -0.37 -0.92
N LYS A 44 -6.44 0.52 -0.69
CA LYS A 44 -6.15 1.85 -0.14
C LYS A 44 -5.49 1.75 1.25
N GLU A 45 -6.02 0.89 2.11
CA GLU A 45 -5.45 0.68 3.42
C GLU A 45 -3.99 0.25 3.33
N ILE A 46 -3.70 -0.65 2.40
CA ILE A 46 -2.34 -1.17 2.22
C ILE A 46 -1.40 -0.08 1.74
N PHE A 47 -1.74 0.61 0.64
CA PHE A 47 -0.78 1.57 0.08
C PHE A 47 -0.67 2.82 0.93
N ASP A 48 -1.70 3.22 1.67
CA ASP A 48 -1.60 4.33 2.62
C ASP A 48 -0.60 4.00 3.73
N SER A 49 -0.67 2.78 4.26
CA SER A 49 0.24 2.35 5.32
C SER A 49 1.69 2.27 4.82
N ILE A 50 1.89 1.79 3.60
CA ILE A 50 3.22 1.73 2.99
C ILE A 50 3.77 3.13 2.78
N GLY A 51 2.95 4.06 2.29
CA GLY A 51 3.36 5.44 2.09
C GLY A 51 3.79 6.10 3.40
N GLU A 52 3.05 5.88 4.47
CA GLU A 52 3.43 6.40 5.79
C GLU A 52 4.75 5.84 6.26
N GLU A 53 4.97 4.53 6.07
CA GLU A 53 6.22 3.90 6.49
C GLU A 53 7.41 4.45 5.71
N LEU A 54 7.26 4.63 4.41
CA LEU A 54 8.33 5.17 3.57
C LEU A 54 8.66 6.62 3.93
N ARG A 55 7.66 7.40 4.32
CA ARG A 55 7.90 8.76 4.81
C ARG A 55 8.63 8.75 6.15
N LYS A 56 8.27 7.87 7.05
CA LYS A 56 8.96 7.72 8.32
C LYS A 56 10.44 7.41 8.12
N ARG A 57 10.76 6.65 7.08
CA ARG A 57 12.14 6.27 6.76
C ARG A 57 12.88 7.38 6.01
N ASN A 58 12.23 8.51 5.75
CA ASN A 58 12.76 9.60 4.94
C ASN A 58 13.11 9.14 3.52
N TYR A 59 12.45 8.09 3.05
CA TYR A 59 12.68 7.59 1.69
C TYR A 59 11.85 8.36 0.67
N TRP A 60 10.64 8.77 1.07
CA TRP A 60 9.77 9.59 0.24
C TRP A 60 9.61 10.97 0.86
N SER A 61 9.64 11.99 -0.01
CA SER A 61 9.23 13.33 0.36
C SER A 61 8.28 13.87 -0.71
N TYR A 62 7.28 14.59 -0.26
CA TYR A 62 6.38 15.27 -1.17
C TYR A 62 6.80 16.72 -1.30
#